data_84dee38986ce590b2db7b2115e488d15
#
_entry.id   84dee38986ce590b2db7b2115e488d15
#
_cell.length_a   1.000
_cell.length_b   1.000
_cell.length_c   1.000
_cell.angle_alpha   90.00
_cell.angle_beta   90.00
_cell.angle_gamma   90.00
#
_symmetry.space_group_name_H-M   'P 1'
#
loop_
_entity.id
_entity.type
_entity.pdbx_description
1 polymer ?
#
loop_
_entity_poly.entity_id
_entity_poly.type
_entity_poly.pdbx_seq_one_letter_code
_entity_poly.pdbx_strand_id
1 'polypeptide(L)'
;SVSRTTAEKVAHAAGMPLSKAFTEQRKDGGKLNGNTVQHYHRMLSSVFTKAVQWGIVQDDPTKRAESPKGEAVAVSYLEEEAVARLLAALHDAPPQYSAIVQLGLFTGMRRGEICGLRWSDIDFDAATISVNRTMEYIPHEGLIFTAPKTRASNRTFKVGSNCLDMLREYQLYQKSERLRVGSAWARTVRVENGKDRKSVV
;
A
#
# COMPACT_ATOMS: atom_id res chain seq x y z
N SER A 1 -6.28 0.14 15.54
CA SER A 1 -6.05 0.22 16.99
C SER A 1 -5.53 1.62 17.31
N VAL A 2 -6.08 2.25 18.32
CA VAL A 2 -5.69 3.58 18.79
C VAL A 2 -4.72 3.40 19.96
N SER A 3 -3.66 4.24 20.05
CA SER A 3 -2.75 4.18 21.19
C SER A 3 -3.48 4.56 22.49
N ARG A 4 -3.04 4.02 23.63
CA ARG A 4 -3.64 4.33 24.93
C ARG A 4 -3.67 5.84 25.20
N THR A 5 -2.59 6.55 24.92
CA THR A 5 -2.48 8.01 25.07
C THR A 5 -3.51 8.77 24.21
N THR A 6 -3.74 8.31 22.97
CA THR A 6 -4.74 8.91 22.07
C THR A 6 -6.17 8.60 22.58
N ALA A 7 -6.40 7.38 23.05
CA ALA A 7 -7.69 6.97 23.59
C ALA A 7 -8.06 7.79 24.85
N GLU A 8 -7.11 8.05 25.74
CA GLU A 8 -7.28 8.88 26.94
C GLU A 8 -7.64 10.33 26.58
N LYS A 9 -6.94 10.93 25.61
CA LYS A 9 -7.27 12.28 25.12
C LYS A 9 -8.67 12.39 24.54
N VAL A 10 -9.08 11.41 23.74
CA VAL A 10 -10.41 11.36 23.13
C VAL A 10 -11.49 11.17 24.20
N ALA A 11 -11.31 10.25 25.16
CA ALA A 11 -12.24 10.02 26.24
C ALA A 11 -12.40 11.28 27.13
N HIS A 12 -11.30 11.96 27.43
CA HIS A 12 -11.31 13.23 28.17
C HIS A 12 -12.07 14.32 27.40
N ALA A 13 -11.80 14.48 26.10
CA ALA A 13 -12.48 15.46 25.25
C ALA A 13 -13.99 15.17 25.11
N ALA A 14 -14.38 13.89 25.14
CA ALA A 14 -15.78 13.46 25.09
C ALA A 14 -16.49 13.48 26.46
N GLY A 15 -15.80 13.84 27.54
CA GLY A 15 -16.37 13.90 28.89
C GLY A 15 -16.83 12.54 29.44
N MET A 16 -16.24 11.43 28.96
CA MET A 16 -16.62 10.09 29.38
C MET A 16 -15.42 9.27 29.83
N PRO A 17 -15.60 8.29 30.75
CA PRO A 17 -14.51 7.45 31.19
C PRO A 17 -13.99 6.57 30.05
N LEU A 18 -12.66 6.32 30.06
CA LEU A 18 -11.95 5.53 29.04
C LEU A 18 -12.62 4.16 28.79
N SER A 19 -13.06 3.49 29.85
CA SER A 19 -13.72 2.18 29.80
C SER A 19 -15.07 2.17 29.08
N LYS A 20 -15.75 3.33 28.99
CA LYS A 20 -16.99 3.50 28.21
C LYS A 20 -16.71 3.88 26.75
N ALA A 21 -15.65 4.65 26.52
CA ALA A 21 -15.29 5.13 25.18
C ALA A 21 -14.51 4.08 24.36
N PHE A 22 -13.74 3.24 25.03
CA PHE A 22 -12.88 2.25 24.38
C PHE A 22 -12.88 0.94 25.17
N THR A 23 -13.01 -0.17 24.44
CA THR A 23 -12.75 -1.50 24.99
C THR A 23 -11.25 -1.74 24.94
N GLU A 24 -10.61 -1.89 26.10
CA GLU A 24 -9.21 -2.29 26.17
C GLU A 24 -9.10 -3.72 25.60
N GLN A 25 -8.71 -3.85 24.35
CA GLN A 25 -8.20 -5.13 23.88
C GLN A 25 -6.87 -5.37 24.60
N ARG A 26 -6.91 -6.08 25.74
CA ARG A 26 -5.69 -6.70 26.25
C ARG A 26 -5.10 -7.46 25.06
N LYS A 27 -3.91 -7.08 24.65
CA LYS A 27 -3.03 -8.01 23.98
C LYS A 27 -2.69 -9.05 25.04
N ASP A 28 -3.58 -10.02 25.23
CA ASP A 28 -3.15 -11.27 25.83
C ASP A 28 -1.87 -11.60 25.09
N GLY A 29 -0.81 -12.01 25.80
CA GLY A 29 0.43 -12.46 25.18
C GLY A 29 0.13 -13.67 24.30
N GLY A 30 -0.75 -13.44 23.33
CA GLY A 30 -1.32 -14.41 22.44
C GLY A 30 -0.20 -15.09 21.69
N LYS A 31 -0.28 -16.39 21.57
CA LYS A 31 0.61 -17.19 20.73
C LYS A 31 0.73 -16.47 19.38
N LEU A 32 1.94 -16.28 18.92
CA LEU A 32 2.19 -15.72 17.60
C LEU A 32 1.47 -16.60 16.55
N ASN A 33 0.86 -15.95 15.56
CA ASN A 33 0.27 -16.69 14.44
C ASN A 33 1.34 -17.53 13.76
N GLY A 34 1.00 -18.75 13.34
CA GLY A 34 1.92 -19.70 12.70
C GLY A 34 2.69 -19.10 11.54
N ASN A 35 2.07 -18.22 10.73
CA ASN A 35 2.74 -17.50 9.65
C ASN A 35 3.84 -16.54 10.18
N THR A 36 3.58 -15.86 11.31
CA THR A 36 4.58 -14.99 11.95
C THR A 36 5.77 -15.80 12.46
N VAL A 37 5.51 -16.94 13.10
CA VAL A 37 6.58 -17.83 13.56
C VAL A 37 7.37 -18.40 12.39
N GLN A 38 6.71 -18.73 11.27
CA GLN A 38 7.38 -19.16 10.05
C GLN A 38 8.28 -18.06 9.46
N HIS A 39 7.87 -16.79 9.53
CA HIS A 39 8.73 -15.68 9.11
C HIS A 39 9.98 -15.57 9.98
N TYR A 40 9.86 -15.68 11.29
CA TYR A 40 11.02 -15.69 12.20
C TYR A 40 11.93 -16.88 11.92
N HIS A 41 11.37 -18.08 11.70
CA HIS A 41 12.15 -19.25 11.35
C HIS A 41 12.96 -19.04 10.05
N ARG A 42 12.34 -18.48 9.01
CA ARG A 42 13.02 -18.17 7.74
C ARG A 42 14.13 -17.12 7.92
N MET A 43 13.88 -16.10 8.73
CA MET A 43 14.89 -15.08 9.04
C MET A 43 16.09 -15.69 9.75
N LEU A 44 15.87 -16.49 10.80
CA LEU A 44 16.92 -17.18 11.53
C LEU A 44 17.69 -18.15 10.63
N SER A 45 17.00 -18.91 9.79
CA SER A 45 17.64 -19.83 8.83
C SER A 45 18.54 -19.06 7.85
N SER A 46 18.13 -17.88 7.38
CA SER A 46 19.00 -17.04 6.55
C SER A 46 20.27 -16.59 7.29
N VAL A 47 20.14 -16.19 8.55
CA VAL A 47 21.28 -15.77 9.39
C VAL A 47 22.24 -16.94 9.61
N PHE A 48 21.73 -18.11 10.03
CA PHE A 48 22.58 -19.28 10.27
C PHE A 48 23.22 -19.82 8.99
N THR A 49 22.52 -19.80 7.88
CA THR A 49 23.10 -20.17 6.58
C THR A 49 24.31 -19.27 6.26
N LYS A 50 24.22 -17.96 6.52
CA LYS A 50 25.35 -17.04 6.35
C LYS A 50 26.48 -17.30 7.36
N ALA A 51 26.14 -17.56 8.62
CA ALA A 51 27.11 -17.88 9.66
C ALA A 51 27.93 -19.14 9.35
N VAL A 52 27.28 -20.18 8.78
CA VAL A 52 27.97 -21.38 8.29
C VAL A 52 28.90 -21.03 7.11
N GLN A 53 28.42 -20.24 6.13
CA GLN A 53 29.25 -19.82 4.99
C GLN A 53 30.49 -19.02 5.44
N TRP A 54 30.40 -18.27 6.51
CA TRP A 54 31.50 -17.48 7.06
C TRP A 54 32.36 -18.28 8.05
N GLY A 55 32.04 -19.55 8.31
CA GLY A 55 32.78 -20.39 9.23
C GLY A 55 32.61 -20.02 10.70
N ILE A 56 31.59 -19.23 11.05
CA ILE A 56 31.32 -18.80 12.44
C ILE A 56 30.69 -19.94 13.22
N VAL A 57 29.83 -20.76 12.59
CA VAL A 57 29.23 -21.95 13.14
C VAL A 57 29.43 -23.13 12.18
N GLN A 58 29.49 -24.36 12.72
CA GLN A 58 29.74 -25.55 11.91
C GLN A 58 28.51 -26.00 11.14
N ASP A 59 27.32 -25.88 11.73
CA ASP A 59 26.07 -26.28 11.13
C ASP A 59 24.91 -25.29 11.44
N ASP A 60 23.84 -25.44 10.69
CA ASP A 60 22.64 -24.60 10.81
C ASP A 60 21.63 -25.29 11.75
N PRO A 61 21.45 -24.81 13.00
CA PRO A 61 20.54 -25.44 13.95
C PRO A 61 19.06 -25.31 13.53
N THR A 62 18.72 -24.36 12.66
CA THR A 62 17.35 -24.19 12.21
C THR A 62 16.86 -25.33 11.33
N LYS A 63 17.77 -26.10 10.71
CA LYS A 63 17.43 -27.31 9.93
C LYS A 63 16.92 -28.47 10.79
N ARG A 64 17.20 -28.44 12.10
CA ARG A 64 16.73 -29.44 13.06
C ARG A 64 15.38 -29.05 13.68
N ALA A 65 14.97 -27.79 13.53
CA ALA A 65 13.69 -27.32 14.04
C ALA A 65 12.61 -27.47 12.96
N GLU A 66 11.51 -28.10 13.31
CA GLU A 66 10.35 -28.16 12.42
C GLU A 66 9.77 -26.74 12.26
N SER A 67 9.67 -26.31 11.00
CA SER A 67 8.99 -25.03 10.70
C SER A 67 7.49 -25.21 10.96
N PRO A 68 6.86 -24.34 11.77
CA PRO A 68 5.44 -24.41 12.00
C PRO A 68 4.68 -24.27 10.67
N LYS A 69 3.65 -25.09 10.51
CA LYS A 69 2.75 -24.96 9.36
C LYS A 69 1.98 -23.66 9.50
N GLY A 70 2.08 -22.78 8.49
CA GLY A 70 1.24 -21.61 8.40
C GLY A 70 -0.23 -22.02 8.21
N GLU A 71 -1.13 -21.31 8.83
CA GLU A 71 -2.55 -21.47 8.55
C GLU A 71 -2.83 -20.94 7.13
N ALA A 72 -3.42 -21.78 6.30
CA ALA A 72 -3.93 -21.35 5.01
C ALA A 72 -5.16 -20.44 5.25
N VAL A 73 -4.99 -19.16 5.04
CA VAL A 73 -6.13 -18.23 5.04
C VAL A 73 -6.85 -18.39 3.71
N ALA A 74 -8.13 -18.75 3.75
CA ALA A 74 -8.96 -18.74 2.55
C ALA A 74 -8.94 -17.35 1.92
N VAL A 75 -8.59 -17.29 0.65
CA VAL A 75 -8.60 -16.03 -0.11
C VAL A 75 -10.06 -15.66 -0.34
N SER A 76 -10.49 -14.52 0.22
CA SER A 76 -11.79 -13.93 -0.08
C SER A 76 -11.63 -12.97 -1.25
N TYR A 77 -12.49 -13.08 -2.23
CA TYR A 77 -12.58 -12.17 -3.37
C TYR A 77 -14.00 -11.56 -3.41
N LEU A 78 -14.09 -10.42 -4.08
CA LEU A 78 -15.37 -9.76 -4.24
C LEU A 78 -16.14 -10.41 -5.39
N GLU A 79 -17.34 -10.87 -5.09
CA GLU A 79 -18.30 -11.32 -6.09
C GLU A 79 -18.82 -10.12 -6.91
N GLU A 80 -19.36 -10.37 -8.09
CA GLU A 80 -19.83 -9.35 -9.04
C GLU A 80 -20.81 -8.36 -8.39
N GLU A 81 -21.76 -8.85 -7.59
CA GLU A 81 -22.72 -8.01 -6.89
C GLU A 81 -22.06 -7.11 -5.85
N ALA A 82 -21.00 -7.60 -5.17
CA ALA A 82 -20.24 -6.81 -4.21
C ALA A 82 -19.41 -5.73 -4.92
N VAL A 83 -18.87 -6.03 -6.10
CA VAL A 83 -18.19 -5.06 -6.95
C VAL A 83 -19.16 -3.98 -7.40
N ALA A 84 -20.36 -4.33 -7.86
CA ALA A 84 -21.38 -3.37 -8.26
C ALA A 84 -21.77 -2.42 -7.11
N ARG A 85 -21.98 -2.96 -5.89
CA ARG A 85 -22.25 -2.15 -4.70
C ARG A 85 -21.06 -1.23 -4.35
N LEU A 86 -19.84 -1.72 -4.49
CA LEU A 86 -18.64 -0.92 -4.25
C LEU A 86 -18.56 0.26 -5.24
N LEU A 87 -18.77 0.01 -6.53
CA LEU A 87 -18.75 1.05 -7.56
C LEU A 87 -19.85 2.09 -7.33
N ALA A 88 -21.05 1.66 -6.94
CA ALA A 88 -22.15 2.56 -6.58
C ALA A 88 -21.78 3.45 -5.37
N ALA A 89 -21.19 2.88 -4.33
CA ALA A 89 -20.75 3.64 -3.17
C ALA A 89 -19.61 4.64 -3.47
N LEU A 90 -18.80 4.36 -4.48
CA LEU A 90 -17.71 5.23 -4.91
C LEU A 90 -18.21 6.47 -5.69
N HIS A 91 -19.45 6.47 -6.15
CA HIS A 91 -20.05 7.62 -6.83
C HIS A 91 -20.11 8.86 -5.92
N ASP A 92 -20.42 8.65 -4.64
CA ASP A 92 -20.53 9.72 -3.64
C ASP A 92 -19.20 9.96 -2.88
N ALA A 93 -18.16 9.19 -3.20
CA ALA A 93 -16.86 9.32 -2.56
C ALA A 93 -16.05 10.49 -3.17
N PRO A 94 -15.11 11.09 -2.42
CA PRO A 94 -14.18 12.07 -2.97
C PRO A 94 -13.45 11.49 -4.21
N PRO A 95 -13.34 12.26 -5.31
CA PRO A 95 -12.85 11.75 -6.60
C PRO A 95 -11.50 11.04 -6.54
N GLN A 96 -10.58 11.48 -5.66
CA GLN A 96 -9.29 10.83 -5.47
C GLN A 96 -9.41 9.40 -4.93
N TYR A 97 -10.33 9.15 -3.99
CA TYR A 97 -10.55 7.80 -3.45
C TYR A 97 -11.26 6.91 -4.47
N SER A 98 -12.24 7.46 -5.17
CA SER A 98 -12.93 6.77 -6.26
C SER A 98 -11.93 6.33 -7.33
N ALA A 99 -11.04 7.22 -7.78
CA ALA A 99 -10.03 6.92 -8.79
C ALA A 99 -9.05 5.83 -8.33
N ILE A 100 -8.53 5.90 -7.09
CA ILE A 100 -7.58 4.91 -6.56
C ILE A 100 -8.23 3.52 -6.48
N VAL A 101 -9.45 3.42 -5.95
CA VAL A 101 -10.14 2.13 -5.78
C VAL A 101 -10.52 1.54 -7.13
N GLN A 102 -11.10 2.34 -8.03
CA GLN A 102 -11.46 1.88 -9.37
C GLN A 102 -10.23 1.44 -10.18
N LEU A 103 -9.14 2.21 -10.11
CA LEU A 103 -7.89 1.84 -10.78
C LEU A 103 -7.34 0.52 -10.24
N GLY A 104 -7.35 0.33 -8.92
CA GLY A 104 -6.99 -0.94 -8.30
C GLY A 104 -7.87 -2.11 -8.75
N LEU A 105 -9.18 -1.89 -8.83
CA LEU A 105 -10.16 -2.89 -9.26
C LEU A 105 -9.96 -3.31 -10.72
N PHE A 106 -9.79 -2.33 -11.63
CA PHE A 106 -9.67 -2.60 -13.07
C PHE A 106 -8.29 -3.16 -13.47
N THR A 107 -7.24 -2.86 -12.71
CA THR A 107 -5.87 -3.16 -13.13
C THR A 107 -5.14 -4.16 -12.26
N GLY A 108 -5.61 -4.40 -11.04
CA GLY A 108 -4.90 -5.22 -10.05
C GLY A 108 -3.54 -4.64 -9.63
N MET A 109 -3.29 -3.35 -9.86
CA MET A 109 -2.05 -2.70 -9.45
C MET A 109 -1.91 -2.66 -7.93
N ARG A 110 -0.69 -2.76 -7.45
CA ARG A 110 -0.41 -2.56 -6.03
C ARG A 110 -0.63 -1.10 -5.62
N ARG A 111 -1.06 -0.87 -4.39
CA ARG A 111 -1.26 0.49 -3.87
C ARG A 111 -0.09 1.44 -4.16
N GLY A 112 1.14 1.01 -3.92
CA GLY A 112 2.33 1.83 -4.17
C GLY A 112 2.56 2.13 -5.66
N GLU A 113 2.18 1.23 -6.56
CA GLU A 113 2.23 1.43 -8.01
C GLU A 113 1.19 2.47 -8.45
N ILE A 114 -0.04 2.38 -7.93
CA ILE A 114 -1.12 3.37 -8.20
C ILE A 114 -0.70 4.75 -7.70
N CYS A 115 -0.23 4.86 -6.46
CA CYS A 115 0.23 6.12 -5.91
C CYS A 115 1.49 6.68 -6.60
N GLY A 116 2.29 5.82 -7.26
CA GLY A 116 3.47 6.22 -8.03
C GLY A 116 3.19 6.53 -9.50
N LEU A 117 1.96 6.34 -9.96
CA LEU A 117 1.58 6.54 -11.36
C LEU A 117 1.61 8.03 -11.72
N ARG A 118 2.03 8.36 -12.93
CA ARG A 118 2.02 9.72 -13.49
C ARG A 118 1.15 9.74 -14.74
N TRP A 119 0.62 10.91 -15.07
CA TRP A 119 -0.12 11.10 -16.32
C TRP A 119 0.69 10.75 -17.57
N SER A 120 2.02 10.93 -17.52
CA SER A 120 2.94 10.51 -18.59
C SER A 120 3.10 8.99 -18.74
N ASP A 121 2.61 8.21 -17.79
CA ASP A 121 2.66 6.74 -17.82
C ASP A 121 1.38 6.15 -18.43
N ILE A 122 0.40 7.00 -18.77
CA ILE A 122 -0.89 6.64 -19.36
C ILE A 122 -0.91 7.11 -20.79
N ASP A 123 -1.04 6.17 -21.71
CA ASP A 123 -1.30 6.46 -23.13
C ASP A 123 -2.79 6.26 -23.41
N PHE A 124 -3.49 7.37 -23.60
CA PHE A 124 -4.93 7.37 -23.85
C PHE A 124 -5.29 6.91 -25.25
N ASP A 125 -4.37 7.04 -26.22
CA ASP A 125 -4.61 6.64 -27.61
C ASP A 125 -4.34 5.15 -27.79
N ALA A 126 -3.23 4.64 -27.23
CA ALA A 126 -2.92 3.23 -27.23
C ALA A 126 -3.72 2.43 -26.18
N ALA A 127 -4.46 3.10 -25.31
CA ALA A 127 -5.20 2.53 -24.17
C ALA A 127 -4.30 1.70 -23.23
N THR A 128 -3.13 2.22 -22.88
CA THR A 128 -2.15 1.50 -22.05
C THR A 128 -1.71 2.28 -20.82
N ILE A 129 -1.36 1.52 -19.78
CA ILE A 129 -0.72 2.04 -18.55
C ILE A 129 0.63 1.36 -18.39
N SER A 130 1.67 2.17 -18.12
CA SER A 130 3.04 1.71 -17.87
C SER A 130 3.39 1.85 -16.39
N VAL A 131 3.61 0.72 -15.72
CA VAL A 131 4.05 0.67 -14.33
C VAL A 131 5.57 0.56 -14.29
N ASN A 132 6.23 1.62 -13.87
CA ASN A 132 7.70 1.72 -13.86
C ASN A 132 8.27 2.23 -12.53
N ARG A 133 7.42 2.47 -11.53
CA ARG A 133 7.82 2.92 -10.19
C ARG A 133 6.81 2.54 -9.12
N THR A 134 7.24 2.64 -7.89
CA THR A 134 6.41 2.47 -6.69
C THR A 134 6.63 3.67 -5.75
N MET A 135 5.58 4.16 -5.13
CA MET A 135 5.65 5.17 -4.09
C MET A 135 5.48 4.51 -2.72
N GLU A 136 6.38 4.83 -1.80
CA GLU A 136 6.35 4.36 -0.42
C GLU A 136 6.47 5.55 0.54
N TYR A 137 5.84 5.47 1.70
CA TYR A 137 6.05 6.41 2.78
C TYR A 137 6.97 5.78 3.83
N ILE A 138 8.12 6.39 4.04
CA ILE A 138 9.07 5.97 5.09
C ILE A 138 9.01 6.99 6.23
N PRO A 139 8.74 6.57 7.48
CA PRO A 139 8.76 7.46 8.64
C PRO A 139 10.09 8.22 8.71
N HIS A 140 10.02 9.51 8.98
CA HIS A 140 11.14 10.47 9.03
C HIS A 140 11.78 10.85 7.69
N GLU A 141 11.54 10.11 6.62
CA GLU A 141 12.06 10.41 5.28
C GLU A 141 10.98 10.97 4.35
N GLY A 142 9.72 10.60 4.56
CA GLY A 142 8.58 11.05 3.77
C GLY A 142 8.23 10.12 2.62
N LEU A 143 7.73 10.69 1.53
CA LEU A 143 7.35 9.95 0.33
C LEU A 143 8.57 9.72 -0.56
N ILE A 144 8.84 8.45 -0.87
CA ILE A 144 9.97 8.00 -1.68
C ILE A 144 9.46 7.25 -2.91
N PHE A 145 10.06 7.55 -4.06
CA PHE A 145 9.81 6.81 -5.29
C PHE A 145 10.96 5.85 -5.53
N THR A 146 10.63 4.57 -5.62
CA THR A 146 11.59 3.52 -5.92
C THR A 146 11.30 2.89 -7.28
N ALA A 147 12.37 2.51 -7.98
CA ALA A 147 12.23 1.63 -9.14
C ALA A 147 11.73 0.25 -8.67
N PRO A 148 10.95 -0.46 -9.48
CA PRO A 148 10.52 -1.80 -9.15
C PRO A 148 11.70 -2.73 -8.88
N LYS A 149 11.59 -3.59 -7.85
CA LYS A 149 12.66 -4.51 -7.42
C LYS A 149 13.12 -5.49 -8.50
N THR A 150 12.29 -5.76 -9.50
CA THR A 150 12.60 -6.71 -10.60
C THR A 150 12.19 -6.13 -11.94
N ARG A 151 12.89 -6.55 -13.02
CA ARG A 151 12.52 -6.20 -14.40
C ARG A 151 11.07 -6.62 -14.73
N ALA A 152 10.60 -7.74 -14.20
CA ALA A 152 9.22 -8.21 -14.38
C ALA A 152 8.15 -7.31 -13.73
N SER A 153 8.54 -6.44 -12.82
CA SER A 153 7.63 -5.45 -12.21
C SER A 153 7.43 -4.22 -13.11
N ASN A 154 8.35 -3.95 -14.05
CA ASN A 154 8.14 -3.01 -15.14
C ASN A 154 7.24 -3.66 -16.16
N ARG A 155 6.02 -3.17 -16.28
CA ARG A 155 5.03 -3.73 -17.22
C ARG A 155 4.17 -2.63 -17.81
N THR A 156 3.80 -2.83 -19.07
CA THR A 156 2.78 -2.05 -19.76
C THR A 156 1.64 -2.99 -20.13
N PHE A 157 0.42 -2.58 -19.87
CA PHE A 157 -0.76 -3.39 -20.16
C PHE A 157 -1.89 -2.52 -20.69
N LYS A 158 -2.78 -3.13 -21.45
CA LYS A 158 -3.98 -2.47 -21.96
C LYS A 158 -5.05 -2.38 -20.88
N VAL A 159 -5.81 -1.29 -20.91
CA VAL A 159 -6.95 -1.06 -20.03
C VAL A 159 -8.23 -0.86 -20.84
N GLY A 160 -9.36 -1.18 -20.25
CA GLY A 160 -10.67 -0.99 -20.87
C GLY A 160 -11.09 0.49 -20.95
N SER A 161 -12.04 0.79 -21.82
CA SER A 161 -12.59 2.14 -22.01
C SER A 161 -13.09 2.76 -20.70
N ASN A 162 -13.81 2.00 -19.87
CA ASN A 162 -14.34 2.48 -18.59
C ASN A 162 -13.23 3.00 -17.66
N CYS A 163 -12.06 2.35 -17.68
CA CYS A 163 -10.90 2.79 -16.89
C CYS A 163 -10.33 4.11 -17.45
N LEU A 164 -10.26 4.24 -18.78
CA LEU A 164 -9.77 5.47 -19.43
C LEU A 164 -10.72 6.64 -19.21
N ASP A 165 -12.02 6.42 -19.27
CA ASP A 165 -13.02 7.46 -19.07
C ASP A 165 -12.96 7.98 -17.62
N MET A 166 -12.90 7.09 -16.65
CA MET A 166 -12.66 7.45 -15.24
C MET A 166 -11.37 8.25 -15.07
N LEU A 167 -10.28 7.86 -15.75
CA LEU A 167 -8.99 8.57 -15.66
C LEU A 167 -9.07 9.97 -16.33
N ARG A 168 -9.81 10.13 -17.42
CA ARG A 168 -10.05 11.45 -18.03
C ARG A 168 -10.84 12.37 -17.10
N GLU A 169 -11.90 11.86 -16.48
CA GLU A 169 -12.68 12.62 -15.49
C GLU A 169 -11.82 13.05 -14.31
N TYR A 170 -11.03 12.12 -13.79
CA TYR A 170 -10.13 12.42 -12.67
C TYR A 170 -9.03 13.44 -13.06
N GLN A 171 -8.52 13.37 -14.29
CA GLN A 171 -7.56 14.36 -14.79
C GLN A 171 -8.18 15.77 -14.87
N LEU A 172 -9.43 15.88 -15.33
CA LEU A 172 -10.15 17.15 -15.35
C LEU A 172 -10.38 17.69 -13.95
N TYR A 173 -10.80 16.83 -13.02
CA TYR A 173 -10.94 17.19 -11.62
C TYR A 173 -9.62 17.72 -11.04
N GLN A 174 -8.50 17.03 -11.23
CA GLN A 174 -7.20 17.50 -10.75
C GLN A 174 -6.79 18.84 -11.37
N LYS A 175 -7.05 19.03 -12.66
CA LYS A 175 -6.79 20.32 -13.32
C LYS A 175 -7.60 21.45 -12.69
N SER A 176 -8.88 21.22 -12.38
CA SER A 176 -9.74 22.23 -11.71
C SER A 176 -9.26 22.52 -10.30
N GLU A 177 -8.91 21.50 -9.51
CA GLU A 177 -8.36 21.68 -8.17
C GLU A 177 -7.03 22.43 -8.18
N ARG A 178 -6.17 22.14 -9.13
CA ARG A 178 -4.91 22.87 -9.31
C ARG A 178 -5.14 24.35 -9.60
N LEU A 179 -6.11 24.68 -10.42
CA LEU A 179 -6.49 26.08 -10.67
C LEU A 179 -7.06 26.75 -9.43
N ARG A 180 -7.91 26.05 -8.68
CA ARG A 180 -8.52 26.53 -7.43
C ARG A 180 -7.48 26.83 -6.36
N VAL A 181 -6.50 25.94 -6.17
CA VAL A 181 -5.46 26.04 -5.14
C VAL A 181 -4.32 26.99 -5.58
N GLY A 182 -4.12 27.17 -6.88
CA GLY A 182 -3.14 28.09 -7.43
C GLY A 182 -1.69 27.78 -7.02
N SER A 183 -0.98 28.76 -6.51
CA SER A 183 0.44 28.62 -6.11
C SER A 183 0.67 27.69 -4.92
N ALA A 184 -0.36 27.43 -4.10
CA ALA A 184 -0.27 26.49 -2.99
C ALA A 184 -0.30 25.01 -3.45
N TRP A 185 -0.60 24.76 -4.74
CA TRP A 185 -0.49 23.40 -5.27
C TRP A 185 0.97 22.94 -5.26
N ALA A 186 1.27 21.91 -4.46
CA ALA A 186 2.61 21.37 -4.38
C ALA A 186 3.03 20.77 -5.73
N ARG A 187 4.02 21.36 -6.38
CA ARG A 187 4.56 20.88 -7.65
C ARG A 187 5.56 19.75 -7.49
N THR A 188 5.93 19.40 -6.26
CA THR A 188 7.09 18.54 -6.01
C THR A 188 6.85 17.63 -4.81
N VAL A 189 7.00 16.33 -5.02
CA VAL A 189 7.24 15.37 -3.95
C VAL A 189 8.75 15.16 -3.86
N ARG A 190 9.31 15.13 -2.66
CA ARG A 190 10.74 14.85 -2.44
C ARG A 190 11.04 13.45 -2.93
N VAL A 191 11.92 13.33 -3.91
CA VAL A 191 12.44 12.04 -4.39
C VAL A 191 13.85 11.89 -3.83
N GLU A 192 14.11 10.85 -3.06
CA GLU A 192 15.48 10.50 -2.69
C GLU A 192 16.23 9.91 -3.88
N ASN A 193 17.43 10.34 -3.99
CA ASN A 193 18.55 10.17 -4.88
C ASN A 193 18.84 11.39 -5.78
N GLY A 194 18.45 12.56 -5.37
CA GLY A 194 19.08 13.82 -5.78
C GLY A 194 18.82 14.30 -7.20
N LYS A 195 18.04 13.61 -8.04
CA LYS A 195 18.03 13.96 -9.47
C LYS A 195 16.68 14.26 -10.13
N ASP A 196 15.54 13.96 -9.55
CA ASP A 196 14.28 14.28 -10.23
C ASP A 196 13.19 14.85 -9.30
N ARG A 197 13.00 16.17 -9.41
CA ARG A 197 11.83 16.88 -8.90
C ARG A 197 10.78 16.94 -10.01
N LYS A 198 9.87 15.99 -10.10
CA LYS A 198 8.76 16.07 -11.05
C LYS A 198 7.42 15.82 -10.34
N SER A 199 6.41 16.58 -10.77
CA SER A 199 5.05 16.52 -10.24
C SER A 199 4.46 15.12 -10.30
N VAL A 200 3.87 14.69 -9.20
CA VAL A 200 3.08 13.47 -9.10
C VAL A 200 1.63 13.76 -9.43
N VAL A 201 0.94 12.80 -9.97
CA VAL A 201 -0.50 12.80 -10.27
C VAL A 201 -1.34 12.94 -9.01
#